data_2b3ef7980241553ef67554160c02aee3
#
_entry.id   2b3ef7980241553ef67554160c02aee3
#
_cell.length_a   1.000
_cell.length_b   1.000
_cell.length_c   1.000
_cell.angle_alpha   90.00
_cell.angle_beta   90.00
_cell.angle_gamma   90.00
#
_symmetry.space_group_name_H-M   'P 1'
#
loop_
_entity.id
_entity.type
_entity.pdbx_description
1 polymer ?
#
loop_
_entity_poly.entity_id
_entity_poly.type
_entity_poly.pdbx_seq_one_letter_code
_entity_poly.pdbx_strand_id
1 'polypeptide(L)'
;MKILVSGGTTFVSKFTAEYFLKRNNEVYVINRNSRAQLDGVHLINCDRMNLKNLLKDKHFDLIIDVTAYNKAHIESLLNSGVTFDDYIFISSSAVYPETNSQPFTEEQTCGKNSVWGDYGVNKLMAENYLLEHCTNAYILRPPYFYGIYENLYREAFPFDCAEKGRKFYIPQNGDMKLQFYNVSDLCKFIELIIKKKPDNHIYNVGNSDIITVKEWVKLCYKAVGKTPEFVEVDKSVQQRDYFCFYDYEYICLLYTSDAADEARSV
;
A
#
# COMPACT_ATOMS: atom_id res chain seq x y z
N MET A 1 -22.68 -3.28 -0.62
CA MET A 1 -22.01 -3.08 -1.92
C MET A 1 -21.45 -4.41 -2.40
N LYS A 2 -21.33 -4.56 -3.71
CA LYS A 2 -20.63 -5.65 -4.36
C LYS A 2 -19.23 -5.20 -4.76
N ILE A 3 -18.21 -5.75 -4.13
CA ILE A 3 -16.83 -5.24 -4.20
C ILE A 3 -15.91 -6.29 -4.82
N LEU A 4 -15.08 -5.90 -5.78
CA LEU A 4 -14.01 -6.73 -6.31
C LEU A 4 -12.67 -6.28 -5.74
N VAL A 5 -11.95 -7.18 -5.04
CA VAL A 5 -10.59 -6.95 -4.56
C VAL A 5 -9.62 -7.81 -5.36
N SER A 6 -8.63 -7.19 -6.00
CA SER A 6 -7.57 -7.95 -6.65
C SER A 6 -6.61 -8.53 -5.61
N GLY A 7 -6.39 -9.85 -5.62
CA GLY A 7 -5.63 -10.58 -4.62
C GLY A 7 -6.51 -11.25 -3.56
N GLY A 8 -6.53 -10.76 -2.33
CA GLY A 8 -7.39 -11.25 -1.24
C GLY A 8 -6.76 -12.33 -0.33
N THR A 9 -5.51 -12.72 -0.56
CA THR A 9 -4.87 -13.82 0.21
C THR A 9 -3.65 -13.41 1.03
N THR A 10 -3.12 -12.20 0.82
CA THR A 10 -1.93 -11.71 1.53
C THR A 10 -2.06 -10.23 1.87
N PHE A 11 -1.52 -9.86 3.02
CA PHE A 11 -1.34 -8.51 3.56
C PHE A 11 -2.47 -7.53 3.18
N VAL A 12 -2.15 -6.44 2.45
CA VAL A 12 -3.09 -5.36 2.13
C VAL A 12 -4.36 -5.89 1.49
N SER A 13 -4.24 -6.75 0.48
CA SER A 13 -5.41 -7.28 -0.23
C SER A 13 -6.27 -8.21 0.63
N LYS A 14 -5.64 -9.01 1.51
CA LYS A 14 -6.35 -9.87 2.46
C LYS A 14 -7.08 -9.05 3.50
N PHE A 15 -6.40 -8.07 4.11
CA PHE A 15 -7.01 -7.20 5.11
C PHE A 15 -8.17 -6.40 4.50
N THR A 16 -7.99 -5.85 3.29
CA THR A 16 -9.05 -5.11 2.59
C THR A 16 -10.29 -5.99 2.34
N ALA A 17 -10.10 -7.20 1.83
CA ALA A 17 -11.20 -8.13 1.62
C ALA A 17 -11.93 -8.46 2.93
N GLU A 18 -11.20 -8.77 3.99
CA GLU A 18 -11.76 -9.04 5.33
C GLU A 18 -12.49 -7.83 5.91
N TYR A 19 -11.92 -6.63 5.78
CA TYR A 19 -12.49 -5.39 6.28
C TYR A 19 -13.87 -5.11 5.71
N PHE A 20 -14.02 -5.21 4.38
CA PHE A 20 -15.30 -4.98 3.72
C PHE A 20 -16.28 -6.13 3.93
N LEU A 21 -15.80 -7.38 4.01
CA LEU A 21 -16.65 -8.53 4.34
C LEU A 21 -17.30 -8.38 5.73
N LYS A 22 -16.52 -7.99 6.75
CA LYS A 22 -17.00 -7.74 8.11
C LYS A 22 -18.02 -6.58 8.21
N ARG A 23 -18.16 -5.77 7.16
CA ARG A 23 -19.14 -4.69 7.03
C ARG A 23 -20.35 -5.05 6.15
N ASN A 24 -20.60 -6.35 6.01
CA ASN A 24 -21.75 -6.91 5.27
C ASN A 24 -21.74 -6.54 3.78
N ASN A 25 -20.57 -6.38 3.18
CA ASN A 25 -20.47 -6.27 1.73
C ASN A 25 -20.31 -7.64 1.09
N GLU A 26 -20.76 -7.79 -0.14
CA GLU A 26 -20.52 -8.94 -0.99
C GLU A 26 -19.15 -8.80 -1.62
N VAL A 27 -18.16 -9.56 -1.14
CA VAL A 27 -16.76 -9.40 -1.54
C VAL A 27 -16.33 -10.51 -2.48
N TYR A 28 -15.91 -10.12 -3.66
CA TYR A 28 -15.25 -10.98 -4.64
C TYR A 28 -13.73 -10.76 -4.57
N VAL A 29 -12.97 -11.84 -4.71
CA VAL A 29 -11.52 -11.79 -4.81
C VAL A 29 -11.07 -12.46 -6.09
N ILE A 30 -10.07 -11.86 -6.76
CA ILE A 30 -9.51 -12.42 -7.99
C ILE A 30 -8.06 -12.81 -7.76
N ASN A 31 -7.75 -14.12 -7.84
CA ASN A 31 -6.41 -14.66 -7.67
C ASN A 31 -6.31 -16.09 -8.23
N ARG A 32 -5.09 -16.64 -8.23
CA ARG A 32 -4.78 -17.99 -8.78
C ARG A 32 -5.09 -19.14 -7.82
N ASN A 33 -5.78 -18.89 -6.72
CA ASN A 33 -6.12 -19.89 -5.70
C ASN A 33 -4.93 -20.69 -5.14
N SER A 34 -3.75 -20.06 -5.08
CA SER A 34 -2.53 -20.71 -4.56
C SER A 34 -2.40 -20.69 -3.03
N ARG A 35 -3.33 -20.04 -2.34
CA ARG A 35 -3.39 -19.91 -0.88
C ARG A 35 -4.83 -20.02 -0.40
N ALA A 36 -5.02 -20.37 0.88
CA ALA A 36 -6.35 -20.40 1.49
C ALA A 36 -7.05 -19.04 1.36
N GLN A 37 -8.31 -19.08 0.97
CA GLN A 37 -9.19 -17.91 0.89
C GLN A 37 -9.75 -17.57 2.27
N LEU A 38 -10.22 -16.33 2.42
CA LEU A 38 -11.04 -15.94 3.56
C LEU A 38 -12.43 -16.60 3.44
N ASP A 39 -12.99 -17.04 4.58
CA ASP A 39 -14.36 -17.52 4.60
C ASP A 39 -15.34 -16.40 4.24
N GLY A 40 -16.30 -16.71 3.38
CA GLY A 40 -17.34 -15.78 2.95
C GLY A 40 -17.01 -14.92 1.74
N VAL A 41 -15.79 -14.97 1.19
CA VAL A 41 -15.49 -14.31 -0.09
C VAL A 41 -15.88 -15.17 -1.29
N HIS A 42 -16.23 -14.53 -2.38
CA HIS A 42 -16.48 -15.18 -3.68
C HIS A 42 -15.19 -15.20 -4.50
N LEU A 43 -14.61 -16.37 -4.69
CA LEU A 43 -13.39 -16.52 -5.47
C LEU A 43 -13.65 -16.50 -6.97
N ILE A 44 -12.95 -15.61 -7.69
CA ILE A 44 -12.77 -15.67 -9.14
C ILE A 44 -11.36 -16.25 -9.38
N ASN A 45 -11.32 -17.57 -9.60
CA ASN A 45 -10.03 -18.28 -9.78
C ASN A 45 -9.47 -18.02 -11.17
N CYS A 46 -8.55 -17.08 -11.29
CA CYS A 46 -7.91 -16.73 -12.55
C CYS A 46 -6.58 -16.03 -12.33
N ASP A 47 -5.65 -16.20 -13.27
CA ASP A 47 -4.53 -15.28 -13.42
C ASP A 47 -5.06 -13.97 -14.00
N ARG A 48 -4.74 -12.83 -13.36
CA ARG A 48 -5.23 -11.51 -13.80
C ARG A 48 -4.84 -11.16 -15.24
N MET A 49 -3.78 -11.78 -15.79
CA MET A 49 -3.36 -11.58 -17.17
C MET A 49 -4.18 -12.39 -18.18
N ASN A 50 -5.03 -13.30 -17.70
CA ASN A 50 -5.83 -14.20 -18.52
C ASN A 50 -7.36 -14.04 -18.32
N LEU A 51 -7.78 -12.84 -17.88
CA LEU A 51 -9.21 -12.58 -17.58
C LEU A 51 -10.11 -12.71 -18.79
N LYS A 52 -9.65 -12.31 -19.97
CA LYS A 52 -10.43 -12.34 -21.22
C LYS A 52 -11.85 -11.77 -20.97
N ASN A 53 -12.88 -12.56 -21.24
CA ASN A 53 -14.28 -12.21 -21.02
C ASN A 53 -14.85 -12.77 -19.69
N LEU A 54 -14.01 -13.16 -18.74
CA LEU A 54 -14.45 -13.83 -17.50
C LEU A 54 -15.35 -12.95 -16.63
N LEU A 55 -15.17 -11.65 -16.71
CA LEU A 55 -15.95 -10.66 -15.97
C LEU A 55 -17.02 -9.98 -16.85
N LYS A 56 -17.20 -10.43 -18.08
CA LYS A 56 -18.27 -9.94 -18.94
C LYS A 56 -19.62 -10.11 -18.23
N ASP A 57 -20.45 -9.10 -18.31
CA ASP A 57 -21.77 -9.04 -17.67
C ASP A 57 -21.74 -9.04 -16.12
N LYS A 58 -20.55 -8.87 -15.51
CA LYS A 58 -20.42 -8.62 -14.07
C LYS A 58 -20.30 -7.13 -13.81
N HIS A 59 -21.09 -6.66 -12.85
CA HIS A 59 -21.03 -5.30 -12.35
C HIS A 59 -20.58 -5.32 -10.89
N PHE A 60 -19.71 -4.38 -10.50
CA PHE A 60 -19.30 -4.13 -9.14
C PHE A 60 -19.52 -2.66 -8.76
N ASP A 61 -20.02 -2.40 -7.58
CA ASP A 61 -20.12 -1.04 -7.07
C ASP A 61 -18.70 -0.43 -6.86
N LEU A 62 -17.73 -1.29 -6.54
CA LEU A 62 -16.36 -0.87 -6.27
C LEU A 62 -15.34 -1.93 -6.70
N ILE A 63 -14.30 -1.50 -7.41
CA ILE A 63 -13.06 -2.27 -7.61
C ILE A 63 -11.95 -1.68 -6.74
N ILE A 64 -11.27 -2.54 -5.97
CA ILE A 64 -10.07 -2.18 -5.20
C ILE A 64 -8.91 -2.99 -5.77
N ASP A 65 -8.08 -2.35 -6.60
CA ASP A 65 -6.95 -3.02 -7.25
C ASP A 65 -5.65 -2.82 -6.45
N VAL A 66 -5.34 -3.83 -5.64
CA VAL A 66 -4.14 -3.87 -4.80
C VAL A 66 -2.95 -4.49 -5.54
N THR A 67 -3.21 -5.38 -6.51
CA THR A 67 -2.17 -6.22 -7.12
C THR A 67 -1.75 -5.81 -8.54
N ALA A 68 -2.22 -4.69 -9.06
CA ALA A 68 -1.70 -4.16 -10.31
C ALA A 68 -0.32 -3.52 -10.11
N TYR A 69 0.67 -3.98 -10.87
CA TYR A 69 2.04 -3.50 -10.84
C TYR A 69 2.46 -2.75 -12.09
N ASN A 70 1.68 -2.82 -13.17
CA ASN A 70 1.98 -2.18 -14.44
C ASN A 70 0.71 -1.95 -15.26
N LYS A 71 0.85 -1.22 -16.36
CA LYS A 71 -0.22 -0.91 -17.32
C LYS A 71 -0.98 -2.17 -17.77
N ALA A 72 -0.28 -3.25 -18.15
CA ALA A 72 -0.91 -4.46 -18.68
C ALA A 72 -1.87 -5.12 -17.67
N HIS A 73 -1.60 -4.96 -16.37
CA HIS A 73 -2.49 -5.45 -15.32
C HIS A 73 -3.82 -4.69 -15.27
N ILE A 74 -3.80 -3.38 -15.44
CA ILE A 74 -5.02 -2.55 -15.52
C ILE A 74 -5.77 -2.86 -16.81
N GLU A 75 -5.05 -2.86 -17.94
CA GLU A 75 -5.60 -3.15 -19.26
C GLU A 75 -6.33 -4.51 -19.31
N SER A 76 -5.73 -5.55 -18.76
CA SER A 76 -6.35 -6.88 -18.69
C SER A 76 -7.66 -6.87 -17.91
N LEU A 77 -7.74 -6.10 -16.82
CA LEU A 77 -8.96 -6.01 -16.02
C LEU A 77 -10.04 -5.20 -16.74
N LEU A 78 -9.71 -4.05 -17.30
CA LEU A 78 -10.68 -3.22 -18.05
C LEU A 78 -11.21 -3.94 -19.30
N ASN A 79 -10.34 -4.66 -20.01
CA ASN A 79 -10.72 -5.42 -21.20
C ASN A 79 -11.47 -6.74 -20.91
N SER A 80 -11.68 -7.09 -19.64
CA SER A 80 -12.41 -8.31 -19.26
C SER A 80 -13.94 -8.21 -19.41
N GLY A 81 -14.43 -7.03 -19.81
CA GLY A 81 -15.86 -6.74 -19.92
C GLY A 81 -16.55 -6.41 -18.59
N VAL A 82 -15.78 -6.21 -17.52
CA VAL A 82 -16.29 -5.77 -16.21
C VAL A 82 -16.85 -4.35 -16.30
N THR A 83 -17.95 -4.10 -15.58
CA THR A 83 -18.46 -2.74 -15.33
C THR A 83 -18.40 -2.42 -13.85
N PHE A 84 -18.25 -1.14 -13.50
CA PHE A 84 -18.12 -0.71 -12.10
C PHE A 84 -18.52 0.76 -11.94
N ASP A 85 -18.88 1.12 -10.69
CA ASP A 85 -19.18 2.51 -10.35
C ASP A 85 -17.91 3.28 -9.98
N ASP A 86 -17.02 2.69 -9.17
CA ASP A 86 -15.76 3.30 -8.75
C ASP A 86 -14.58 2.33 -8.84
N TYR A 87 -13.39 2.89 -9.08
CA TYR A 87 -12.16 2.13 -9.11
C TYR A 87 -11.10 2.78 -8.18
N ILE A 88 -10.64 2.05 -7.18
CA ILE A 88 -9.52 2.46 -6.32
C ILE A 88 -8.27 1.68 -6.72
N PHE A 89 -7.25 2.37 -7.17
CA PHE A 89 -5.95 1.79 -7.47
C PHE A 89 -4.95 2.07 -6.34
N ILE A 90 -4.41 1.02 -5.75
CA ILE A 90 -3.33 1.14 -4.77
C ILE A 90 -2.00 1.23 -5.53
N SER A 91 -1.55 2.46 -5.74
CA SER A 91 -0.26 2.78 -6.35
C SER A 91 0.87 2.77 -5.31
N SER A 92 1.79 3.70 -5.36
CA SER A 92 2.91 3.82 -4.43
C SER A 92 3.55 5.20 -4.52
N SER A 93 4.10 5.70 -3.42
CA SER A 93 5.00 6.87 -3.43
C SER A 93 6.31 6.64 -4.22
N ALA A 94 6.60 5.40 -4.61
CA ALA A 94 7.73 5.07 -5.49
C ALA A 94 7.64 5.69 -6.89
N VAL A 95 6.51 6.31 -7.26
CA VAL A 95 6.35 7.07 -8.51
C VAL A 95 7.11 8.38 -8.51
N TYR A 96 7.53 8.89 -7.34
CA TYR A 96 8.29 10.13 -7.23
C TYR A 96 9.79 9.89 -7.41
N PRO A 97 10.48 10.64 -8.28
CA PRO A 97 11.94 10.61 -8.38
C PRO A 97 12.60 11.06 -7.07
N GLU A 98 13.73 10.45 -6.72
CA GLU A 98 14.55 10.87 -5.57
C GLU A 98 15.12 12.28 -5.70
N THR A 99 15.12 12.84 -6.90
CA THR A 99 15.57 14.21 -7.18
C THR A 99 14.55 15.28 -6.80
N ASN A 100 13.30 14.89 -6.56
CA ASN A 100 12.28 15.82 -6.09
C ASN A 100 12.54 16.20 -4.62
N SER A 101 12.16 17.44 -4.27
CA SER A 101 12.18 17.87 -2.87
C SER A 101 11.11 17.14 -2.06
N GLN A 102 11.47 16.72 -0.86
CA GLN A 102 10.53 16.14 0.10
C GLN A 102 10.06 17.20 1.12
N PRO A 103 8.84 17.10 1.66
CA PRO A 103 7.87 16.03 1.42
C PRO A 103 7.28 16.08 -0.01
N PHE A 104 7.00 14.89 -0.59
CA PHE A 104 6.39 14.79 -1.92
C PHE A 104 4.94 15.26 -1.91
N THR A 105 4.52 16.00 -2.93
CA THR A 105 3.14 16.42 -3.17
C THR A 105 2.58 15.79 -4.45
N GLU A 106 1.26 15.72 -4.57
CA GLU A 106 0.58 15.09 -5.70
C GLU A 106 0.85 15.80 -7.03
N GLU A 107 1.13 17.11 -7.00
CA GLU A 107 1.42 17.95 -8.18
C GLU A 107 2.85 17.80 -8.70
N GLN A 108 3.72 17.19 -7.94
CA GLN A 108 5.11 16.99 -8.37
C GLN A 108 5.21 16.03 -9.55
N THR A 109 6.17 16.29 -10.40
CA THR A 109 6.48 15.41 -11.53
C THR A 109 6.85 14.02 -11.06
N CYS A 110 6.13 13.02 -11.55
CA CYS A 110 6.42 11.62 -11.34
C CYS A 110 7.42 11.10 -12.38
N GLY A 111 8.19 10.06 -12.04
CA GLY A 111 9.17 9.49 -12.95
C GLY A 111 9.99 8.36 -12.34
N LYS A 112 11.17 8.14 -12.96
CA LYS A 112 12.07 7.07 -12.53
C LYS A 112 12.71 7.42 -11.18
N ASN A 113 12.76 6.42 -10.30
CA ASN A 113 13.46 6.47 -9.03
C ASN A 113 14.56 5.40 -9.02
N SER A 114 15.79 5.75 -8.66
CA SER A 114 16.93 4.82 -8.70
C SER A 114 16.86 3.72 -7.65
N VAL A 115 16.21 4.00 -6.49
CA VAL A 115 16.02 3.04 -5.39
C VAL A 115 15.02 1.95 -5.77
N TRP A 116 13.92 2.34 -6.44
CA TRP A 116 12.80 1.44 -6.77
C TRP A 116 12.83 0.92 -8.21
N GLY A 117 13.76 1.43 -9.04
CA GLY A 117 13.95 1.00 -10.42
C GLY A 117 12.66 1.05 -11.24
N ASP A 118 12.36 -0.04 -11.93
CA ASP A 118 11.18 -0.11 -12.82
C ASP A 118 9.85 -0.21 -12.06
N TYR A 119 9.86 -0.48 -10.75
CA TYR A 119 8.62 -0.61 -9.99
C TYR A 119 7.82 0.70 -9.98
N GLY A 120 8.45 1.84 -9.66
CA GLY A 120 7.79 3.15 -9.65
C GLY A 120 7.31 3.55 -11.04
N VAL A 121 8.14 3.36 -12.07
CA VAL A 121 7.78 3.65 -13.47
C VAL A 121 6.58 2.82 -13.92
N ASN A 122 6.58 1.53 -13.62
CA ASN A 122 5.48 0.63 -13.98
C ASN A 122 4.17 1.01 -13.28
N LYS A 123 4.24 1.42 -12.01
CA LYS A 123 3.07 1.94 -11.27
C LYS A 123 2.55 3.22 -11.92
N LEU A 124 3.44 4.16 -12.27
CA LEU A 124 3.06 5.40 -12.95
C LEU A 124 2.39 5.14 -14.30
N MET A 125 2.91 4.20 -15.10
CA MET A 125 2.27 3.80 -16.36
C MET A 125 0.87 3.21 -16.14
N ALA A 126 0.67 2.49 -15.05
CA ALA A 126 -0.64 1.96 -14.67
C ALA A 126 -1.61 3.08 -14.24
N GLU A 127 -1.14 4.07 -13.46
CA GLU A 127 -1.92 5.26 -13.08
C GLU A 127 -2.42 6.02 -14.31
N ASN A 128 -1.50 6.38 -15.20
CA ASN A 128 -1.81 7.14 -16.41
C ASN A 128 -2.85 6.40 -17.27
N TYR A 129 -2.61 5.11 -17.52
CA TYR A 129 -3.55 4.32 -18.31
C TYR A 129 -4.95 4.25 -17.67
N LEU A 130 -5.02 4.08 -16.36
CA LEU A 130 -6.30 4.02 -15.65
C LEU A 130 -7.06 5.35 -15.74
N LEU A 131 -6.39 6.48 -15.50
CA LEU A 131 -7.01 7.81 -15.56
C LEU A 131 -7.43 8.23 -16.99
N GLU A 132 -6.70 7.76 -18.00
CA GLU A 132 -7.07 7.98 -19.41
C GLU A 132 -8.37 7.23 -19.81
N HIS A 133 -8.69 6.11 -19.14
CA HIS A 133 -9.80 5.23 -19.52
C HIS A 133 -10.96 5.23 -18.52
N CYS A 134 -10.79 5.77 -17.32
CA CYS A 134 -11.78 5.75 -16.25
C CYS A 134 -11.87 7.10 -15.53
N THR A 135 -12.98 7.79 -15.69
CA THR A 135 -13.26 9.08 -15.03
C THR A 135 -13.62 8.94 -13.55
N ASN A 136 -13.97 7.75 -13.11
CA ASN A 136 -14.39 7.39 -11.75
C ASN A 136 -13.31 6.58 -11.01
N ALA A 137 -12.04 6.75 -11.41
CA ALA A 137 -10.90 6.09 -10.78
C ALA A 137 -10.19 7.03 -9.80
N TYR A 138 -9.72 6.46 -8.68
CA TYR A 138 -8.92 7.15 -7.66
C TYR A 138 -7.60 6.41 -7.46
N ILE A 139 -6.52 7.15 -7.39
CA ILE A 139 -5.15 6.67 -7.21
C ILE A 139 -4.70 6.96 -5.78
N LEU A 140 -4.30 5.95 -5.03
CA LEU A 140 -3.73 6.11 -3.70
C LEU A 140 -2.24 5.77 -3.73
N ARG A 141 -1.39 6.71 -3.32
CA ARG A 141 0.07 6.60 -3.29
C ARG A 141 0.57 6.45 -1.85
N PRO A 142 0.54 5.23 -1.28
CA PRO A 142 1.04 4.98 0.06
C PRO A 142 2.57 4.96 0.12
N PRO A 143 3.15 5.28 1.30
CA PRO A 143 4.51 4.94 1.67
C PRO A 143 4.62 3.46 2.10
N TYR A 144 5.25 3.16 3.25
CA TYR A 144 5.29 1.79 3.78
C TYR A 144 3.99 1.43 4.48
N PHE A 145 3.34 0.36 4.02
CA PHE A 145 2.22 -0.24 4.76
C PHE A 145 2.71 -1.03 5.98
N TYR A 146 1.90 -1.02 7.04
CA TYR A 146 2.05 -1.90 8.18
C TYR A 146 0.68 -2.38 8.69
N GLY A 147 0.68 -3.39 9.54
CA GLY A 147 -0.53 -3.92 10.19
C GLY A 147 -0.72 -5.43 10.03
N ILE A 148 -1.94 -5.88 10.33
CA ILE A 148 -2.29 -7.31 10.34
C ILE A 148 -2.06 -7.93 8.95
N TYR A 149 -1.51 -9.15 8.93
CA TYR A 149 -1.13 -9.91 7.74
C TYR A 149 0.12 -9.40 7.00
N GLU A 150 0.88 -8.44 7.57
CA GLU A 150 2.16 -8.03 7.01
C GLU A 150 3.07 -9.25 6.83
N ASN A 151 3.68 -9.38 5.64
CA ASN A 151 4.44 -10.57 5.26
C ASN A 151 5.84 -10.26 4.69
N LEU A 152 6.30 -9.00 4.81
CA LEU A 152 7.57 -8.56 4.26
C LEU A 152 8.73 -8.60 5.27
N TYR A 153 8.51 -9.17 6.46
CA TYR A 153 9.48 -9.26 7.54
C TYR A 153 10.12 -7.91 7.90
N ARG A 154 9.27 -6.87 8.03
CA ARG A 154 9.68 -5.53 8.49
C ARG A 154 9.54 -5.41 9.99
N GLU A 155 8.32 -5.30 10.51
CA GLU A 155 8.06 -5.23 11.95
C GLU A 155 8.45 -6.53 12.65
N ALA A 156 8.31 -7.66 12.00
CA ALA A 156 8.74 -8.94 12.54
C ALA A 156 10.25 -9.01 12.80
N PHE A 157 11.06 -8.26 12.05
CA PHE A 157 12.52 -8.25 12.22
C PHE A 157 12.96 -7.70 13.59
N PRO A 158 12.58 -6.46 14.02
CA PRO A 158 12.92 -5.99 15.37
C PRO A 158 12.25 -6.80 16.48
N PHE A 159 11.05 -7.32 16.28
CA PHE A 159 10.42 -8.23 17.25
C PHE A 159 11.24 -9.51 17.43
N ASP A 160 11.67 -10.14 16.34
CA ASP A 160 12.49 -11.34 16.38
C ASP A 160 13.87 -11.09 17.05
N CYS A 161 14.47 -9.92 16.79
CA CYS A 161 15.70 -9.50 17.47
C CYS A 161 15.46 -9.30 18.98
N ALA A 162 14.37 -8.66 19.36
CA ALA A 162 14.02 -8.43 20.76
C ALA A 162 13.75 -9.75 21.51
N GLU A 163 12.94 -10.65 20.93
CA GLU A 163 12.62 -11.96 21.50
C GLU A 163 13.89 -12.79 21.76
N LYS A 164 14.83 -12.78 20.81
CA LYS A 164 16.08 -13.54 20.87
C LYS A 164 17.20 -12.85 21.66
N GLY A 165 16.95 -11.65 22.21
CA GLY A 165 17.94 -10.89 22.96
C GLY A 165 19.17 -10.49 22.13
N ARG A 166 18.99 -10.27 20.83
CA ARG A 166 20.07 -9.87 19.93
C ARG A 166 20.31 -8.38 19.98
N LYS A 167 21.58 -7.97 19.83
CA LYS A 167 21.90 -6.59 19.51
C LYS A 167 21.24 -6.18 18.21
N PHE A 168 20.75 -4.95 18.13
CA PHE A 168 20.11 -4.45 16.92
C PHE A 168 21.09 -3.59 16.12
N TYR A 169 21.43 -4.04 14.93
CA TYR A 169 22.29 -3.31 14.00
C TYR A 169 21.46 -2.21 13.33
N ILE A 170 21.79 -0.95 13.63
CA ILE A 170 21.05 0.22 13.18
C ILE A 170 21.85 1.01 12.14
N PRO A 171 21.23 1.50 11.04
CA PRO A 171 21.92 2.32 10.07
C PRO A 171 22.43 3.61 10.67
N GLN A 172 23.74 3.84 10.66
CA GLN A 172 24.39 5.01 11.23
C GLN A 172 23.87 5.25 12.67
N ASN A 173 23.41 6.47 12.97
CA ASN A 173 22.82 6.83 14.26
C ASN A 173 21.31 6.53 14.37
N GLY A 174 20.68 6.05 13.26
CA GLY A 174 19.25 5.72 13.20
C GLY A 174 18.30 6.90 13.00
N ASP A 175 18.80 8.05 12.54
CA ASP A 175 18.00 9.28 12.35
C ASP A 175 17.22 9.29 11.02
N MET A 176 17.46 8.33 10.11
CA MET A 176 16.71 8.19 8.88
C MET A 176 15.22 8.11 9.18
N LYS A 177 14.42 8.92 8.48
CA LYS A 177 12.98 9.04 8.69
C LYS A 177 12.20 8.01 7.90
N LEU A 178 11.15 7.51 8.52
CA LEU A 178 10.19 6.57 7.95
C LEU A 178 8.79 7.15 8.07
N GLN A 179 7.98 6.94 7.04
CA GLN A 179 6.55 7.21 7.07
C GLN A 179 5.79 5.92 6.78
N PHE A 180 4.75 5.67 7.56
CA PHE A 180 3.95 4.46 7.47
C PHE A 180 2.49 4.77 7.19
N TYR A 181 1.76 3.76 6.73
CA TYR A 181 0.31 3.81 6.63
C TYR A 181 -0.32 2.50 7.11
N ASN A 182 -1.23 2.59 8.06
CA ASN A 182 -1.93 1.41 8.56
C ASN A 182 -2.95 0.92 7.54
N VAL A 183 -2.99 -0.40 7.31
CA VAL A 183 -3.95 -1.00 6.37
C VAL A 183 -5.41 -0.78 6.77
N SER A 184 -5.71 -0.59 8.07
CA SER A 184 -7.05 -0.23 8.53
C SER A 184 -7.43 1.20 8.11
N ASP A 185 -6.49 2.13 8.18
CA ASP A 185 -6.74 3.53 7.80
C ASP A 185 -6.87 3.67 6.29
N LEU A 186 -6.13 2.86 5.51
CA LEU A 186 -6.37 2.74 4.07
C LEU A 186 -7.83 2.39 3.78
N CYS A 187 -8.39 1.38 4.46
CA CYS A 187 -9.77 0.95 4.23
C CYS A 187 -10.79 2.02 4.61
N LYS A 188 -10.57 2.72 5.73
CA LYS A 188 -11.41 3.86 6.14
C LYS A 188 -11.35 5.00 5.11
N PHE A 189 -10.16 5.29 4.60
CA PHE A 189 -9.99 6.32 3.57
C PHE A 189 -10.68 5.94 2.25
N ILE A 190 -10.64 4.66 1.86
CA ILE A 190 -11.42 4.17 0.72
C ILE A 190 -12.93 4.38 0.95
N GLU A 191 -13.47 4.03 2.13
CA GLU A 191 -14.87 4.29 2.46
C GLU A 191 -15.22 5.79 2.35
N LEU A 192 -14.32 6.66 2.81
CA LEU A 192 -14.50 8.10 2.72
C LEU A 192 -14.57 8.60 1.27
N ILE A 193 -13.63 8.17 0.41
CA ILE A 193 -13.64 8.51 -1.02
C ILE A 193 -14.96 8.09 -1.66
N ILE A 194 -15.38 6.84 -1.47
CA ILE A 194 -16.61 6.32 -2.07
C ILE A 194 -17.86 7.07 -1.58
N LYS A 195 -17.87 7.49 -0.33
CA LYS A 195 -18.97 8.27 0.26
C LYS A 195 -19.00 9.72 -0.23
N LYS A 196 -17.84 10.36 -0.34
CA LYS A 196 -17.73 11.81 -0.63
C LYS A 196 -17.62 12.10 -2.13
N LYS A 197 -17.11 11.17 -2.92
CA LYS A 197 -16.86 11.34 -4.37
C LYS A 197 -16.12 12.65 -4.68
N PRO A 198 -14.92 12.88 -4.12
CA PRO A 198 -14.21 14.14 -4.29
C PRO A 198 -13.74 14.33 -5.75
N ASP A 199 -13.56 15.59 -6.15
CA ASP A 199 -13.06 15.95 -7.49
C ASP A 199 -11.58 15.60 -7.71
N ASN A 200 -10.80 15.52 -6.62
CA ASN A 200 -9.41 15.10 -6.71
C ASN A 200 -9.34 13.57 -6.86
N HIS A 201 -8.55 13.11 -7.81
CA HIS A 201 -8.42 11.69 -8.15
C HIS A 201 -7.10 11.05 -7.72
N ILE A 202 -6.14 11.84 -7.21
CA ILE A 202 -4.83 11.34 -6.79
C ILE A 202 -4.56 11.80 -5.36
N TYR A 203 -4.15 10.87 -4.50
CA TYR A 203 -3.89 11.14 -3.10
C TYR A 203 -2.59 10.48 -2.63
N ASN A 204 -1.72 11.26 -2.02
CA ASN A 204 -0.71 10.74 -1.12
C ASN A 204 -1.40 10.33 0.19
N VAL A 205 -1.25 9.09 0.59
CA VAL A 205 -1.87 8.55 1.80
C VAL A 205 -0.81 8.03 2.76
N GLY A 206 -0.99 8.29 4.06
CA GLY A 206 -0.02 7.89 5.08
C GLY A 206 -0.40 8.42 6.45
N ASN A 207 0.36 8.07 7.47
CA ASN A 207 0.26 8.73 8.77
C ASN A 207 0.96 10.10 8.71
N SER A 208 0.39 11.09 9.39
CA SER A 208 1.03 12.40 9.54
C SER A 208 2.32 12.33 10.35
N ASP A 209 2.41 11.37 11.26
CA ASP A 209 3.56 11.18 12.12
C ASP A 209 4.70 10.53 11.34
N ILE A 210 5.82 11.23 11.30
CA ILE A 210 7.09 10.75 10.76
C ILE A 210 7.91 10.27 11.94
N ILE A 211 8.51 9.08 11.82
CA ILE A 211 9.28 8.44 12.88
C ILE A 211 10.68 8.12 12.39
N THR A 212 11.69 8.28 13.23
CA THR A 212 13.05 7.82 12.91
C THR A 212 13.17 6.30 13.04
N VAL A 213 14.13 5.71 12.33
CA VAL A 213 14.45 4.28 12.46
C VAL A 213 14.69 3.90 13.92
N LYS A 214 15.44 4.73 14.65
CA LYS A 214 15.74 4.49 16.08
C LYS A 214 14.50 4.48 16.97
N GLU A 215 13.59 5.41 16.75
CA GLU A 215 12.30 5.48 17.46
C GLU A 215 11.41 4.29 17.10
N TRP A 216 11.30 3.94 15.82
CA TRP A 216 10.53 2.80 15.37
C TRP A 216 11.02 1.48 16.01
N VAL A 217 12.33 1.24 16.02
CA VAL A 217 12.90 0.05 16.69
C VAL A 217 12.61 0.06 18.18
N LYS A 218 12.76 1.22 18.85
CA LYS A 218 12.43 1.35 20.29
C LYS A 218 10.98 1.02 20.57
N LEU A 219 10.04 1.45 19.71
CA LEU A 219 8.63 1.14 19.85
C LEU A 219 8.36 -0.36 19.69
N CYS A 220 8.98 -1.02 18.70
CA CYS A 220 8.86 -2.46 18.51
C CYS A 220 9.36 -3.24 19.75
N TYR A 221 10.54 -2.87 20.28
CA TYR A 221 11.08 -3.50 21.48
C TYR A 221 10.22 -3.24 22.72
N LYS A 222 9.74 -2.00 22.89
CA LYS A 222 8.82 -1.64 23.99
C LYS A 222 7.53 -2.47 23.96
N ALA A 223 6.99 -2.74 22.79
CA ALA A 223 5.76 -3.54 22.64
C ALA A 223 5.90 -4.97 23.18
N VAL A 224 7.12 -5.52 23.23
CA VAL A 224 7.42 -6.83 23.84
C VAL A 224 8.15 -6.72 25.20
N GLY A 225 8.11 -5.55 25.84
CA GLY A 225 8.68 -5.33 27.18
C GLY A 225 10.22 -5.36 27.20
N LYS A 226 10.88 -5.05 26.08
CA LYS A 226 12.33 -5.08 25.94
C LYS A 226 12.91 -3.69 25.64
N THR A 227 14.23 -3.57 25.74
CA THR A 227 14.99 -2.37 25.36
C THR A 227 16.08 -2.80 24.37
N PRO A 228 16.25 -2.11 23.22
CA PRO A 228 17.29 -2.46 22.27
C PRO A 228 18.68 -2.05 22.73
N GLU A 229 19.67 -2.92 22.51
CA GLU A 229 21.10 -2.56 22.52
C GLU A 229 21.49 -2.29 21.06
N PHE A 230 21.76 -1.03 20.70
CA PHE A 230 22.11 -0.66 19.35
C PHE A 230 23.59 -0.86 19.04
N VAL A 231 23.86 -1.33 17.83
CA VAL A 231 25.16 -1.31 17.18
C VAL A 231 25.05 -0.47 15.93
N GLU A 232 25.70 0.68 15.90
CA GLU A 232 25.70 1.56 14.73
C GLU A 232 26.53 0.95 13.60
N VAL A 233 25.98 0.93 12.39
CA VAL A 233 26.64 0.39 11.20
C VAL A 233 26.98 1.55 10.27
N ASP A 234 28.25 1.59 9.88
CA ASP A 234 28.77 2.64 9.00
C ASP A 234 28.13 2.61 7.60
N LYS A 235 27.99 3.78 6.99
CA LYS A 235 27.38 3.96 5.66
C LYS A 235 28.08 3.20 4.54
N SER A 236 29.33 2.78 4.73
CA SER A 236 30.06 1.95 3.76
C SER A 236 29.51 0.53 3.62
N VAL A 237 28.73 0.05 4.61
CA VAL A 237 28.06 -1.24 4.56
C VAL A 237 26.69 -1.07 3.90
N GLN A 238 26.39 -1.89 2.92
CA GLN A 238 25.10 -1.84 2.24
C GLN A 238 23.95 -2.10 3.21
N GLN A 239 23.07 -1.12 3.40
CA GLN A 239 22.03 -1.17 4.44
C GLN A 239 21.10 -2.38 4.30
N ARG A 240 20.77 -2.80 3.07
CA ARG A 240 19.90 -3.96 2.83
C ARG A 240 20.49 -5.32 3.24
N ASP A 241 21.78 -5.38 3.53
CA ASP A 241 22.41 -6.62 4.00
C ASP A 241 22.09 -6.92 5.48
N TYR A 242 21.73 -5.91 6.27
CA TYR A 242 21.46 -6.04 7.70
C TYR A 242 20.17 -5.39 8.20
N PHE A 243 19.51 -4.57 7.36
CA PHE A 243 18.32 -3.81 7.76
C PHE A 243 17.17 -3.95 6.73
N CYS A 244 15.93 -3.86 7.21
CA CYS A 244 14.74 -4.17 6.42
C CYS A 244 14.28 -3.05 5.47
N PHE A 245 14.79 -1.83 5.59
CA PHE A 245 14.47 -0.71 4.69
C PHE A 245 15.69 -0.31 3.85
N TYR A 246 15.45 0.42 2.75
CA TYR A 246 16.50 1.02 1.94
C TYR A 246 17.06 2.28 2.61
N ASP A 247 18.29 2.67 2.25
CA ASP A 247 18.92 3.94 2.67
C ASP A 247 18.32 5.11 1.86
N TYR A 248 17.03 5.36 2.09
CA TYR A 248 16.28 6.39 1.41
C TYR A 248 15.02 6.78 2.19
N GLU A 249 14.88 8.08 2.46
CA GLU A 249 13.68 8.62 3.09
C GLU A 249 12.54 8.78 2.06
N TYR A 250 11.33 8.44 2.49
CA TYR A 250 10.11 8.49 1.70
C TYR A 250 9.05 9.25 2.47
N ILE A 251 9.05 10.57 2.33
CA ILE A 251 8.13 11.42 3.07
C ILE A 251 7.19 12.11 2.10
N CYS A 252 5.90 11.82 2.23
CA CYS A 252 4.84 12.46 1.48
C CYS A 252 4.14 13.51 2.33
N LEU A 253 3.87 14.67 1.76
CA LEU A 253 2.90 15.61 2.31
C LEU A 253 1.52 14.99 2.06
N LEU A 254 0.78 14.79 3.14
CA LEU A 254 -0.55 14.21 3.04
C LEU A 254 -1.55 15.33 2.69
N TYR A 255 -2.42 15.04 1.74
CA TYR A 255 -3.50 15.97 1.44
C TYR A 255 -4.41 16.12 2.67
N THR A 256 -4.36 17.30 3.27
CA THR A 256 -5.25 17.73 4.36
C THR A 256 -6.45 18.42 3.74
N SER A 257 -7.36 17.69 3.08
CA SER A 257 -8.70 18.23 2.83
C SER A 257 -9.53 18.10 4.11
N ASP A 258 -10.53 18.94 4.28
CA ASP A 258 -11.51 18.84 5.37
C ASP A 258 -12.09 17.42 5.51
N ALA A 259 -12.05 16.65 4.43
CA ALA A 259 -12.42 15.24 4.40
C ALA A 259 -11.43 14.30 5.14
N ALA A 260 -10.14 14.64 5.22
CA ALA A 260 -9.15 13.85 5.98
C ALA A 260 -9.22 14.15 7.48
N ASP A 261 -9.59 15.36 7.87
CA ASP A 261 -9.74 15.75 9.28
C ASP A 261 -11.00 15.12 9.91
N GLU A 262 -12.07 14.93 9.15
CA GLU A 262 -13.24 14.16 9.60
C GLU A 262 -12.92 12.66 9.82
N ALA A 263 -12.00 12.09 9.04
CA ALA A 263 -11.58 10.68 9.22
C ALA A 263 -10.64 10.48 10.42
N ARG A 264 -10.02 11.57 10.94
CA ARG A 264 -9.15 11.53 12.13
C ARG A 264 -9.93 11.70 13.44
N SER A 265 -11.17 12.15 13.37
CA SER A 265 -12.02 12.46 14.54
C SER A 265 -12.96 11.31 14.94
N VAL A 266 -12.73 10.07 14.44
CA VAL A 266 -13.50 8.86 14.79
C VAL A 266 -12.64 7.84 15.50
#